data_bad4fc4985f9d5194fb22b6be4410e1a
#
_entry.id   bad4fc4985f9d5194fb22b6be4410e1a
#
_cell.length_a   1.000
_cell.length_b   1.000
_cell.length_c   1.000
_cell.angle_alpha   90.00
_cell.angle_beta   90.00
_cell.angle_gamma   90.00
#
_symmetry.space_group_name_H-M   'P 1'
#
loop_
_entity.id
_entity.type
_entity.pdbx_description
1 polymer ?
#
loop_
_entity_poly.entity_id
_entity_poly.type
_entity_poly.pdbx_seq_one_letter_code
_entity_poly.pdbx_strand_id
1 'polypeptide(L)'
;MFDFPVKLYLIEHLWRSKMKISYKKLWKLLIDRDMKKKQLAEAAGISSASIAKLGRNENVNTDILLKICIALNSDISDIMEVVPDEEIQY
;
A
#
# COMPACT_ATOMS: atom_id res chain seq x y z
N MET A 1 -3.91 -26.31 -13.14
CA MET A 1 -2.97 -26.24 -12.04
C MET A 1 -1.56 -26.09 -12.56
N PHE A 2 -0.78 -25.25 -11.91
CA PHE A 2 0.58 -24.98 -12.34
C PHE A 2 1.55 -25.99 -11.77
N ASP A 3 2.48 -26.35 -12.58
CA ASP A 3 3.53 -27.26 -12.24
C ASP A 3 4.83 -26.52 -12.36
N PHE A 4 5.25 -25.89 -11.29
CA PHE A 4 6.47 -25.09 -11.33
C PHE A 4 7.69 -25.96 -11.13
N PRO A 5 8.75 -25.73 -11.89
CA PRO A 5 10.03 -26.32 -11.53
C PRO A 5 10.44 -25.85 -10.14
N VAL A 6 11.12 -26.70 -9.40
CA VAL A 6 11.60 -26.39 -8.05
C VAL A 6 12.41 -25.10 -8.04
N LYS A 7 13.24 -24.95 -9.05
CA LYS A 7 14.07 -23.76 -9.17
C LYS A 7 13.23 -22.48 -9.22
N LEU A 8 12.17 -22.50 -9.99
CA LEU A 8 11.29 -21.33 -10.10
C LEU A 8 10.56 -21.08 -8.79
N TYR A 9 10.14 -22.13 -8.13
CA TYR A 9 9.49 -22.00 -6.83
C TYR A 9 10.41 -21.34 -5.81
N LEU A 10 11.68 -21.71 -5.77
CA LEU A 10 12.62 -21.12 -4.84
C LEU A 10 12.85 -19.64 -5.14
N ILE A 11 12.91 -19.27 -6.40
CA ILE A 11 13.07 -17.88 -6.80
C ILE A 11 11.87 -17.07 -6.35
N GLU A 12 10.67 -17.58 -6.58
CA GLU A 12 9.44 -16.90 -6.15
C GLU A 12 9.39 -16.74 -4.64
N HIS A 13 9.79 -17.77 -3.93
CA HIS A 13 9.78 -17.72 -2.48
C HIS A 13 10.72 -16.65 -1.94
N LEU A 14 11.90 -16.54 -2.53
CA LEU A 14 12.87 -15.50 -2.17
C LEU A 14 12.32 -14.11 -2.46
N TRP A 15 11.65 -13.95 -3.58
CA TRP A 15 11.03 -12.69 -3.94
C TRP A 15 9.99 -12.28 -2.90
N ARG A 16 9.13 -13.20 -2.50
CA ARG A 16 8.09 -12.91 -1.53
C ARG A 16 8.65 -12.43 -0.20
N SER A 17 9.75 -13.00 0.23
CA SER A 17 10.35 -12.60 1.50
C SER A 17 10.98 -11.21 1.43
N LYS A 18 11.12 -10.67 0.20
CA LYS A 18 11.73 -9.35 -0.01
C LYS A 18 10.72 -8.33 -0.52
N MET A 19 9.44 -8.64 -0.45
CA MET A 19 8.39 -7.74 -0.91
C MET A 19 7.78 -7.02 0.30
N LYS A 20 7.23 -5.88 0.03
CA LYS A 20 6.54 -5.10 1.05
C LYS A 20 5.36 -4.36 0.43
N ILE A 21 4.48 -3.87 1.29
CA ILE A 21 3.36 -3.03 0.87
C ILE A 21 3.85 -1.59 0.78
N SER A 22 3.43 -0.90 -0.25
CA SER A 22 3.70 0.52 -0.42
C SER A 22 2.39 1.28 -0.64
N TYR A 23 2.25 2.41 0.00
CA TYR A 23 1.12 3.32 -0.18
C TYR A 23 1.53 4.55 -1.00
N LYS A 24 2.63 4.46 -1.73
CA LYS A 24 3.11 5.57 -2.53
C LYS A 24 2.07 6.07 -3.52
N LYS A 25 1.29 5.14 -4.08
CA LYS A 25 0.22 5.50 -5.01
C LYS A 25 -0.82 6.39 -4.35
N LEU A 26 -1.11 6.16 -3.07
CA LEU A 26 -2.03 7.00 -2.32
C LEU A 26 -1.52 8.43 -2.25
N TRP A 27 -0.26 8.61 -1.95
CA TRP A 27 0.32 9.96 -1.82
C TRP A 27 0.34 10.68 -3.16
N LYS A 28 0.62 9.96 -4.23
CA LYS A 28 0.56 10.53 -5.58
C LYS A 28 -0.86 10.95 -5.94
N LEU A 29 -1.82 10.13 -5.57
CA LEU A 29 -3.23 10.44 -5.83
C LEU A 29 -3.66 11.71 -5.09
N LEU A 30 -3.22 11.87 -3.85
CA LEU A 30 -3.51 13.09 -3.10
C LEU A 30 -2.89 14.32 -3.76
N ILE A 31 -1.68 14.19 -4.25
CA ILE A 31 -1.02 15.29 -4.97
C ILE A 31 -1.84 15.66 -6.20
N ASP A 32 -2.26 14.65 -6.97
CA ASP A 32 -3.05 14.87 -8.19
C ASP A 32 -4.38 15.55 -7.89
N ARG A 33 -4.93 15.34 -6.72
CA ARG A 33 -6.19 15.91 -6.29
C ARG A 33 -6.04 17.16 -5.43
N ASP A 34 -4.81 17.61 -5.28
CA ASP A 34 -4.50 18.81 -4.49
C ASP A 34 -5.05 18.67 -3.06
N MET A 35 -4.89 17.50 -2.49
CA MET A 35 -5.43 17.18 -1.17
C MET A 35 -4.29 16.90 -0.20
N LYS A 36 -4.41 17.43 1.01
CA LYS A 36 -3.42 17.21 2.06
C LYS A 36 -3.82 15.99 2.89
N LYS A 37 -2.84 15.40 3.57
CA LYS A 37 -3.07 14.24 4.45
C LYS A 37 -4.13 14.52 5.50
N LYS A 38 -4.13 15.72 6.07
CA LYS A 38 -5.13 16.11 7.07
C LYS A 38 -6.53 16.10 6.47
N GLN A 39 -6.66 16.57 5.24
CA GLN A 39 -7.94 16.58 4.54
C GLN A 39 -8.41 15.16 4.26
N LEU A 40 -7.48 14.27 3.91
CA LEU A 40 -7.83 12.87 3.73
C LEU A 40 -8.34 12.24 5.02
N ALA A 41 -7.66 12.51 6.13
CA ALA A 41 -8.08 11.98 7.43
C ALA A 41 -9.50 12.41 7.77
N GLU A 42 -9.82 13.67 7.53
CA GLU A 42 -11.15 14.22 7.77
C GLU A 42 -12.18 13.61 6.82
N ALA A 43 -11.87 13.52 5.55
CA ALA A 43 -12.80 12.99 4.55
C ALA A 43 -13.09 11.51 4.76
N ALA A 44 -12.08 10.75 5.13
CA ALA A 44 -12.21 9.31 5.35
C ALA A 44 -12.68 8.96 6.77
N GLY A 45 -12.64 9.90 7.68
CA GLY A 45 -12.99 9.64 9.08
C GLY A 45 -12.00 8.73 9.78
N ILE A 46 -10.71 8.90 9.50
CA ILE A 46 -9.65 8.09 10.11
C ILE A 46 -8.74 8.98 10.95
N SER A 47 -8.03 8.38 11.88
CA SER A 47 -7.20 9.10 12.83
C SER A 47 -5.88 9.55 12.21
N SER A 48 -5.26 10.54 12.80
CA SER A 48 -3.92 10.95 12.41
C SER A 48 -2.90 9.84 12.64
N ALA A 49 -3.13 8.97 13.61
CA ALA A 49 -2.28 7.81 13.86
C ALA A 49 -2.33 6.84 12.67
N SER A 50 -3.50 6.64 12.07
CA SER A 50 -3.64 5.81 10.88
C SER A 50 -2.89 6.42 9.70
N ILE A 51 -2.98 7.72 9.52
CA ILE A 51 -2.24 8.42 8.47
C ILE A 51 -0.73 8.24 8.68
N ALA A 52 -0.27 8.34 9.91
CA ALA A 52 1.16 8.16 10.22
C ALA A 52 1.63 6.74 9.89
N LYS A 53 0.82 5.74 10.18
CA LYS A 53 1.15 4.35 9.82
C LYS A 53 1.24 4.18 8.31
N LEU A 54 0.31 4.76 7.58
CA LEU A 54 0.35 4.72 6.12
C LEU A 54 1.62 5.39 5.59
N GLY A 55 2.03 6.48 6.21
CA GLY A 55 3.26 7.18 5.83
C GLY A 55 4.51 6.36 6.04
N ARG A 56 4.47 5.39 6.96
CA ARG A 56 5.59 4.49 7.21
C ARG A 56 5.43 3.14 6.54
N ASN A 57 4.45 2.99 5.68
CA ASN A 57 4.11 1.73 4.99
C ASN A 57 3.84 0.59 5.99
N GLU A 58 3.24 0.94 7.11
CA GLU A 58 2.88 -0.05 8.13
C GLU A 58 1.50 -0.61 7.87
N ASN A 59 1.21 -1.73 8.47
CA ASN A 59 -0.09 -2.37 8.34
C ASN A 59 -1.18 -1.53 8.98
N VAL A 60 -2.29 -1.41 8.29
CA VAL A 60 -3.51 -0.83 8.82
C VAL A 60 -4.62 -1.82 8.59
N ASN A 61 -5.72 -1.68 9.33
CA ASN A 61 -6.92 -2.48 9.16
C ASN A 61 -7.53 -2.23 7.80
N THR A 62 -8.09 -3.24 7.19
CA THR A 62 -8.74 -3.10 5.89
C THR A 62 -9.90 -2.11 5.92
N ASP A 63 -10.51 -1.91 7.09
CA ASP A 63 -11.54 -0.91 7.26
C ASP A 63 -11.01 0.50 6.98
N ILE A 64 -9.79 0.78 7.39
CA ILE A 64 -9.10 2.04 7.08
C ILE A 64 -8.95 2.20 5.56
N LEU A 65 -8.53 1.13 4.90
CA LEU A 65 -8.35 1.15 3.45
C LEU A 65 -9.68 1.37 2.73
N LEU A 66 -10.74 0.73 3.21
CA LEU A 66 -12.07 0.89 2.65
C LEU A 66 -12.53 2.35 2.77
N LYS A 67 -12.33 2.94 3.93
CA LYS A 67 -12.73 4.34 4.17
C LYS A 67 -11.99 5.29 3.24
N ILE A 68 -10.72 5.04 3.01
CA ILE A 68 -9.93 5.84 2.08
C ILE A 68 -10.46 5.70 0.65
N CYS A 69 -10.74 4.47 0.23
CA CYS A 69 -11.26 4.23 -1.10
C CYS A 69 -12.60 4.94 -1.32
N ILE A 70 -13.45 4.90 -0.32
CA ILE A 70 -14.75 5.59 -0.39
C ILE A 70 -14.54 7.10 -0.49
N ALA A 71 -13.68 7.65 0.36
CA ALA A 71 -13.43 9.09 0.38
C ALA A 71 -12.85 9.60 -0.93
N LEU A 72 -12.02 8.78 -1.59
CA LEU A 72 -11.35 9.17 -2.83
C LEU A 72 -12.03 8.62 -4.07
N ASN A 73 -13.12 7.89 -3.92
CA ASN A 73 -13.81 7.23 -5.02
C ASN A 73 -12.82 6.43 -5.86
N SER A 74 -12.05 5.59 -5.20
CA SER A 74 -10.96 4.83 -5.81
C SER A 74 -11.01 3.38 -5.38
N ASP A 75 -10.19 2.56 -6.02
CA ASP A 75 -10.06 1.15 -5.66
C ASP A 75 -8.78 0.94 -4.87
N ILE A 76 -8.65 -0.23 -4.24
CA ILE A 76 -7.45 -0.62 -3.49
C ILE A 76 -6.19 -0.49 -4.37
N SER A 77 -6.28 -0.92 -5.61
CA SER A 77 -5.16 -0.87 -6.54
C SER A 77 -4.71 0.56 -6.87
N ASP A 78 -5.53 1.55 -6.57
CA ASP A 78 -5.19 2.96 -6.80
C ASP A 78 -4.40 3.54 -5.63
N ILE A 79 -4.39 2.88 -4.49
CA ILE A 79 -3.80 3.43 -3.27
C ILE A 79 -2.67 2.60 -2.70
N MET A 80 -2.54 1.34 -3.09
CA MET A 80 -1.49 0.49 -2.55
C MET A 80 -1.02 -0.53 -3.56
N GLU A 81 0.14 -1.06 -3.33
CA GLU A 81 0.73 -2.09 -4.19
C GLU A 81 1.79 -2.87 -3.43
N VAL A 82 2.14 -4.01 -3.98
CA VAL A 82 3.24 -4.82 -3.46
C VAL A 82 4.49 -4.47 -4.27
N VAL A 83 5.55 -4.11 -3.59
CA VAL A 83 6.78 -3.69 -4.25
C VAL A 83 7.97 -4.42 -3.66
N PRO A 84 9.10 -4.50 -4.37
CA PRO A 84 10.32 -5.03 -3.78
C PRO A 84 10.78 -4.15 -2.62
N ASP A 85 11.35 -4.77 -1.60
CA ASP A 85 11.91 -4.02 -0.50
C ASP A 85 13.26 -3.45 -0.95
N GLU A 86 13.29 -2.17 -1.12
CA GLU A 86 14.47 -1.48 -1.66
C GLU A 86 15.62 -1.43 -0.69
N GLU A 87 15.38 -1.77 0.56
CA GLU A 87 16.46 -1.84 1.53
C GLU A 87 17.36 -3.03 1.30
N ILE A 88 16.93 -3.99 0.52
CA ILE A 88 17.74 -5.16 0.22
C ILE A 88 18.65 -4.79 -0.94
N GLN A 89 19.92 -4.75 -0.68
CA GLN A 89 20.92 -4.39 -1.67
C GLN A 89 21.64 -5.63 -2.17
N TYR A 90 22.05 -5.62 -3.38
CA TYR A 90 22.71 -6.74 -4.04
C TYR A 90 24.15 -6.44 -4.32
#